data_9b4352060c8316d615821dd15cf3cd66
#
_entry.id   9b4352060c8316d615821dd15cf3cd66
#
_cell.length_a   1.000
_cell.length_b   1.000
_cell.length_c   1.000
_cell.angle_alpha   90.00
_cell.angle_beta   90.00
_cell.angle_gamma   90.00
#
_symmetry.space_group_name_H-M   'P 1'
#
loop_
_entity.id
_entity.type
_entity.pdbx_description
1 polymer ?
#
loop_
_entity_poly.entity_id
_entity_poly.type
_entity_poly.pdbx_seq_one_letter_code
_entity_poly.pdbx_strand_id
1 'polypeptide(L)'
;MHLWDGGLAEPGDLSAQFCLGAGDLGQPRAGASAAALQQLNSAVEVKVLGGALLDNDLSGYGVVVLCGALLSESLAISDHLRALPGGGPSLVRGESRGVFGSVFCDFGASHTVTDTDGEEPHLAILSSVGSQENVLVTCVEDERIQFQEGDLVELREVRGMTEL
;
A
#
# COMPACT_ATOMS: atom_id res chain seq x y z
N MET A 1 3.09 -10.97 -4.71
CA MET A 1 3.32 -9.77 -5.57
C MET A 1 3.60 -10.23 -6.98
N HIS A 2 3.04 -9.53 -8.00
CA HIS A 2 3.36 -9.83 -9.39
C HIS A 2 4.07 -8.64 -10.04
N LEU A 3 5.04 -8.95 -10.89
CA LEU A 3 5.79 -7.97 -11.68
C LEU A 3 5.41 -8.09 -13.14
N TRP A 4 5.29 -6.97 -13.80
CA TRP A 4 5.16 -6.89 -15.24
C TRP A 4 6.08 -5.80 -15.79
N ASP A 5 6.89 -6.15 -16.78
CA ASP A 5 7.74 -5.21 -17.52
C ASP A 5 8.10 -5.88 -18.85
N GLY A 6 7.78 -5.23 -19.95
CA GLY A 6 8.08 -5.71 -21.30
C GLY A 6 9.50 -5.39 -21.79
N GLY A 7 10.29 -4.66 -21.01
CA GLY A 7 11.62 -4.20 -21.40
C GLY A 7 12.74 -5.19 -21.04
N LEU A 8 13.88 -5.00 -21.70
CA LEU A 8 15.14 -5.64 -21.33
C LEU A 8 15.96 -4.73 -20.44
N ALA A 9 16.81 -5.31 -19.61
CA ALA A 9 17.74 -4.54 -18.77
C ALA A 9 18.80 -3.85 -19.64
N GLU A 10 18.92 -2.54 -19.50
CA GLU A 10 19.85 -1.70 -20.23
C GLU A 10 20.91 -1.07 -19.29
N PRO A 11 22.05 -0.57 -19.81
CA PRO A 11 23.07 0.04 -18.96
C PRO A 11 22.56 1.20 -18.11
N GLY A 12 21.56 1.95 -18.61
CA GLY A 12 20.92 3.05 -17.86
C GLY A 12 20.15 2.58 -16.63
N ASP A 13 19.59 1.38 -16.66
CA ASP A 13 18.83 0.81 -15.56
C ASP A 13 19.71 0.56 -14.32
N LEU A 14 20.99 0.21 -14.53
CA LEU A 14 21.92 -0.10 -13.43
C LEU A 14 22.12 1.06 -12.45
N SER A 15 21.86 2.29 -12.87
CA SER A 15 21.96 3.47 -12.02
C SER A 15 20.69 3.76 -11.20
N ALA A 16 19.56 3.15 -11.57
CA ALA A 16 18.24 3.45 -11.02
C ALA A 16 17.51 2.22 -10.46
N GLN A 17 17.86 1.02 -10.89
CA GLN A 17 17.20 -0.24 -10.54
C GLN A 17 18.04 -1.02 -9.51
N PHE A 18 17.66 -0.93 -8.26
CA PHE A 18 18.32 -1.62 -7.15
C PHE A 18 18.46 -3.14 -7.35
N CYS A 19 17.50 -3.76 -8.02
CA CYS A 19 17.43 -5.22 -8.18
C CYS A 19 18.19 -5.75 -9.40
N LEU A 20 18.89 -4.89 -10.17
CA LEU A 20 19.61 -5.28 -11.37
C LEU A 20 21.13 -5.11 -11.19
N GLY A 21 21.88 -6.05 -11.73
CA GLY A 21 23.35 -6.01 -11.80
C GLY A 21 23.87 -6.07 -13.24
N ALA A 22 25.16 -5.88 -13.43
CA ALA A 22 25.80 -5.91 -14.74
C ALA A 22 25.60 -7.25 -15.50
N GLY A 23 25.41 -8.35 -14.75
CA GLY A 23 25.14 -9.68 -15.33
C GLY A 23 23.73 -9.83 -15.93
N ASP A 24 22.82 -8.89 -15.61
CA ASP A 24 21.43 -8.95 -16.05
C ASP A 24 21.20 -8.18 -17.36
N LEU A 25 22.21 -7.49 -17.88
CA LEU A 25 22.09 -6.71 -19.11
C LEU A 25 21.62 -7.58 -20.29
N GLY A 26 20.59 -7.09 -20.98
CA GLY A 26 19.95 -7.80 -22.08
C GLY A 26 18.94 -8.88 -21.66
N GLN A 27 18.75 -9.12 -20.36
CA GLN A 27 17.72 -10.02 -19.84
C GLN A 27 16.39 -9.27 -19.66
N PRO A 28 15.23 -9.97 -19.66
CA PRO A 28 13.95 -9.36 -19.30
C PRO A 28 14.00 -8.76 -17.89
N ARG A 29 13.74 -7.45 -17.76
CA ARG A 29 13.88 -6.69 -16.49
C ARG A 29 13.08 -7.29 -15.34
N ALA A 30 11.81 -7.61 -15.57
CA ALA A 30 10.95 -8.22 -14.55
C ALA A 30 11.53 -9.54 -14.04
N GLY A 31 12.00 -10.39 -14.96
CA GLY A 31 12.60 -11.69 -14.61
C GLY A 31 13.89 -11.57 -13.84
N ALA A 32 14.78 -10.70 -14.28
CA ALA A 32 16.07 -10.45 -13.61
C ALA A 32 15.87 -9.86 -12.20
N SER A 33 14.90 -8.97 -12.04
CA SER A 33 14.62 -8.34 -10.73
C SER A 33 13.92 -9.27 -9.73
N ALA A 34 13.19 -10.29 -10.20
CA ALA A 34 12.33 -11.10 -9.35
C ALA A 34 13.08 -11.82 -8.23
N ALA A 35 14.27 -12.37 -8.53
CA ALA A 35 15.07 -13.10 -7.54
C ALA A 35 15.58 -12.18 -6.41
N ALA A 36 16.04 -10.98 -6.75
CA ALA A 36 16.49 -9.99 -5.76
C ALA A 36 15.32 -9.50 -4.89
N LEU A 37 14.17 -9.23 -5.49
CA LEU A 37 12.96 -8.84 -4.76
C LEU A 37 12.46 -9.95 -3.83
N GLN A 38 12.50 -11.22 -4.25
CA GLN A 38 12.10 -12.34 -3.41
C GLN A 38 12.97 -12.46 -2.15
N GLN A 39 14.24 -12.06 -2.22
CA GLN A 39 15.15 -12.11 -1.07
C GLN A 39 14.85 -11.05 -0.01
N LEU A 40 14.18 -9.95 -0.38
CA LEU A 40 13.83 -8.88 0.57
C LEU A 40 12.76 -9.32 1.57
N ASN A 41 11.82 -10.18 1.12
CA ASN A 41 10.77 -10.70 1.98
C ASN A 41 10.37 -12.12 1.55
N SER A 42 10.76 -13.11 2.33
CA SER A 42 10.45 -14.52 2.06
C SER A 42 8.97 -14.89 2.26
N ALA A 43 8.21 -14.06 2.99
CA ALA A 43 6.78 -14.28 3.20
C ALA A 43 5.92 -13.84 2.00
N VAL A 44 6.49 -13.06 1.06
CA VAL A 44 5.79 -12.57 -0.13
C VAL A 44 6.29 -13.30 -1.36
N GLU A 45 5.45 -14.11 -1.99
CA GLU A 45 5.79 -14.76 -3.27
C GLU A 45 5.87 -13.72 -4.39
N VAL A 46 6.98 -13.70 -5.13
CA VAL A 46 7.20 -12.81 -6.28
C VAL A 46 7.09 -13.61 -7.57
N LYS A 47 6.15 -13.22 -8.45
CA LYS A 47 5.91 -13.83 -9.76
C LYS A 47 6.04 -12.81 -10.88
N VAL A 48 6.35 -13.25 -12.08
CA VAL A 48 6.40 -12.41 -13.27
C VAL A 48 5.19 -12.72 -14.16
N LEU A 49 4.47 -11.68 -14.58
CA LEU A 49 3.41 -11.79 -15.57
C LEU A 49 4.01 -11.77 -16.98
N GLY A 50 3.46 -12.61 -17.84
CA GLY A 50 3.83 -12.67 -19.27
C GLY A 50 2.83 -11.91 -20.14
N GLY A 51 3.18 -11.75 -21.43
CA GLY A 51 2.31 -11.13 -22.43
C GLY A 51 2.06 -9.63 -22.19
N ALA A 52 1.00 -9.11 -22.78
CA ALA A 52 0.58 -7.75 -22.49
C ALA A 52 -0.10 -7.67 -21.12
N LEU A 53 0.06 -6.54 -20.41
CA LEU A 53 -0.50 -6.38 -19.06
C LEU A 53 -2.01 -6.62 -19.03
N LEU A 54 -2.74 -6.06 -19.98
CA LEU A 54 -4.20 -6.14 -20.04
C LEU A 54 -4.74 -7.50 -20.52
N ASP A 55 -3.88 -8.41 -20.97
CA ASP A 55 -4.26 -9.79 -21.30
C ASP A 55 -4.32 -10.68 -20.03
N ASN A 56 -3.80 -10.16 -18.90
CA ASN A 56 -3.83 -10.87 -17.63
C ASN A 56 -5.12 -10.53 -16.86
N ASP A 57 -5.61 -11.48 -16.07
CA ASP A 57 -6.72 -11.22 -15.16
C ASP A 57 -6.23 -10.37 -13.98
N LEU A 58 -6.61 -9.11 -13.97
CA LEU A 58 -6.26 -8.16 -12.92
C LEU A 58 -7.31 -8.07 -11.80
N SER A 59 -8.43 -8.76 -11.89
CA SER A 59 -9.55 -8.66 -10.93
C SER A 59 -9.20 -9.15 -9.52
N GLY A 60 -8.24 -10.05 -9.40
CA GLY A 60 -7.80 -10.62 -8.11
C GLY A 60 -6.79 -9.78 -7.33
N TYR A 61 -6.38 -8.61 -7.85
CA TYR A 61 -5.43 -7.74 -7.16
C TYR A 61 -6.15 -6.68 -6.31
N GLY A 62 -5.54 -6.31 -5.20
CA GLY A 62 -6.00 -5.15 -4.40
C GLY A 62 -5.51 -3.82 -4.98
N VAL A 63 -4.32 -3.81 -5.59
CA VAL A 63 -3.71 -2.59 -6.15
C VAL A 63 -2.86 -2.92 -7.37
N VAL A 64 -2.90 -2.05 -8.37
CA VAL A 64 -1.98 -2.01 -9.52
C VAL A 64 -1.12 -0.76 -9.39
N VAL A 65 0.20 -0.93 -9.45
CA VAL A 65 1.16 0.19 -9.36
C VAL A 65 1.85 0.34 -10.71
N LEU A 66 1.75 1.53 -11.31
CA LEU A 66 2.40 1.89 -12.56
C LEU A 66 3.59 2.81 -12.29
N CYS A 67 4.78 2.42 -12.72
CA CYS A 67 5.99 3.21 -12.59
C CYS A 67 6.45 3.67 -13.97
N GLY A 68 6.47 5.00 -14.22
CA GLY A 68 7.00 5.58 -15.46
C GLY A 68 6.20 5.26 -16.73
N ALA A 69 4.97 4.79 -16.62
CA ALA A 69 4.11 4.51 -17.76
C ALA A 69 3.68 5.81 -18.49
N LEU A 70 3.53 5.74 -19.81
CA LEU A 70 2.99 6.85 -20.59
C LEU A 70 1.57 7.18 -20.11
N LEU A 71 1.18 8.46 -20.24
CA LEU A 71 -0.16 8.89 -19.81
C LEU A 71 -1.27 8.14 -20.57
N SER A 72 -1.10 7.94 -21.87
CA SER A 72 -2.06 7.19 -22.69
C SER A 72 -2.24 5.75 -22.24
N GLU A 73 -1.15 5.09 -21.87
CA GLU A 73 -1.18 3.72 -21.31
C GLU A 73 -1.84 3.70 -19.94
N SER A 74 -1.49 4.67 -19.08
CA SER A 74 -2.07 4.79 -17.75
C SER A 74 -3.58 5.01 -17.81
N LEU A 75 -4.07 5.82 -18.74
CA LEU A 75 -5.51 6.03 -18.97
C LEU A 75 -6.19 4.74 -19.44
N ALA A 76 -5.61 4.05 -20.43
CA ALA A 76 -6.17 2.78 -20.91
C ALA A 76 -6.24 1.71 -19.82
N ILE A 77 -5.20 1.64 -18.97
CA ILE A 77 -5.17 0.72 -17.82
C ILE A 77 -6.24 1.13 -16.80
N SER A 78 -6.34 2.42 -16.46
CA SER A 78 -7.34 2.93 -15.52
C SER A 78 -8.77 2.60 -15.99
N ASP A 79 -9.07 2.87 -17.25
CA ASP A 79 -10.39 2.56 -17.85
C ASP A 79 -10.69 1.06 -17.78
N HIS A 80 -9.69 0.22 -18.10
CA HIS A 80 -9.82 -1.22 -18.01
C HIS A 80 -10.12 -1.68 -16.57
N LEU A 81 -9.36 -1.18 -15.58
CA LEU A 81 -9.56 -1.54 -14.18
C LEU A 81 -10.94 -1.10 -13.68
N ARG A 82 -11.41 0.10 -14.03
CA ARG A 82 -12.73 0.60 -13.62
C ARG A 82 -13.88 -0.17 -14.29
N ALA A 83 -13.65 -0.80 -15.44
CA ALA A 83 -14.63 -1.67 -16.10
C ALA A 83 -14.74 -3.07 -15.48
N LEU A 84 -13.81 -3.46 -14.61
CA LEU A 84 -13.85 -4.76 -13.93
C LEU A 84 -15.00 -4.80 -12.89
N PRO A 85 -15.55 -6.00 -12.63
CA PRO A 85 -16.59 -6.17 -11.61
C PRO A 85 -16.13 -5.63 -10.25
N GLY A 86 -17.02 -4.90 -9.55
CA GLY A 86 -16.69 -4.28 -8.27
C GLY A 86 -15.78 -3.05 -8.36
N GLY A 87 -15.51 -2.53 -9.57
CA GLY A 87 -14.64 -1.37 -9.80
C GLY A 87 -13.15 -1.71 -9.84
N GLY A 88 -12.82 -3.00 -9.77
CA GLY A 88 -11.45 -3.51 -9.89
C GLY A 88 -10.48 -3.03 -8.81
N PRO A 89 -9.18 -3.33 -8.94
CA PRO A 89 -8.14 -2.92 -8.01
C PRO A 89 -7.92 -1.40 -8.01
N SER A 90 -7.42 -0.88 -6.90
CA SER A 90 -6.93 0.49 -6.83
C SER A 90 -5.76 0.69 -7.79
N LEU A 91 -5.61 1.89 -8.34
CA LEU A 91 -4.51 2.26 -9.21
C LEU A 91 -3.65 3.33 -8.54
N VAL A 92 -2.35 3.08 -8.51
CA VAL A 92 -1.34 4.07 -8.10
C VAL A 92 -0.38 4.26 -9.27
N ARG A 93 -0.19 5.49 -9.73
CA ARG A 93 0.78 5.84 -10.77
C ARG A 93 1.86 6.73 -10.17
N GLY A 94 3.10 6.25 -10.21
CA GLY A 94 4.29 7.00 -9.84
C GLY A 94 5.11 7.37 -11.07
N GLU A 95 5.59 8.60 -11.12
CA GLU A 95 6.43 9.09 -12.20
C GLU A 95 7.54 9.98 -11.64
N SER A 96 8.75 9.79 -12.13
CA SER A 96 9.88 10.67 -11.86
C SER A 96 10.49 11.21 -13.14
N ARG A 97 10.80 12.52 -13.16
CA ARG A 97 11.42 13.23 -14.29
C ARG A 97 12.53 14.13 -13.77
N GLY A 98 13.70 13.57 -13.59
CA GLY A 98 14.82 14.28 -12.96
C GLY A 98 14.49 14.64 -11.51
N VAL A 99 14.40 15.93 -11.22
CA VAL A 99 14.08 16.47 -9.88
C VAL A 99 12.57 16.62 -9.62
N PHE A 100 11.74 16.33 -10.62
CA PHE A 100 10.29 16.39 -10.50
C PHE A 100 9.71 14.98 -10.39
N GLY A 101 8.65 14.85 -9.64
CA GLY A 101 7.89 13.61 -9.53
C GLY A 101 6.41 13.90 -9.38
N SER A 102 5.59 12.92 -9.72
CA SER A 102 4.15 12.95 -9.48
C SER A 102 3.65 11.59 -9.03
N VAL A 103 2.66 11.61 -8.15
CA VAL A 103 1.90 10.42 -7.77
C VAL A 103 0.43 10.72 -8.01
N PHE A 104 -0.24 9.80 -8.68
CA PHE A 104 -1.68 9.83 -8.89
C PHE A 104 -2.27 8.55 -8.35
N CYS A 105 -3.37 8.66 -7.62
CA CYS A 105 -4.10 7.53 -7.05
C CYS A 105 -5.55 7.57 -7.53
N ASP A 106 -6.05 6.41 -7.97
CA ASP A 106 -7.46 6.15 -8.23
C ASP A 106 -7.90 4.96 -7.38
N PHE A 107 -8.67 5.25 -6.35
CA PHE A 107 -9.22 4.25 -5.42
C PHE A 107 -10.68 3.91 -5.72
N GLY A 108 -11.21 4.31 -6.89
CA GLY A 108 -12.58 4.10 -7.30
C GLY A 108 -13.53 5.18 -6.78
N ALA A 109 -14.85 4.90 -6.90
CA ALA A 109 -15.90 5.87 -6.57
C ALA A 109 -16.01 6.18 -5.07
N SER A 110 -15.61 5.25 -4.22
CA SER A 110 -15.57 5.42 -2.76
C SER A 110 -14.43 4.61 -2.17
N HIS A 111 -13.75 5.17 -1.19
CA HIS A 111 -12.67 4.51 -0.48
C HIS A 111 -12.80 4.81 1.02
N THR A 112 -12.74 3.75 1.83
CA THR A 112 -12.76 3.91 3.29
C THR A 112 -11.33 4.00 3.79
N VAL A 113 -11.00 5.12 4.40
CA VAL A 113 -9.72 5.31 5.08
C VAL A 113 -9.89 4.84 6.52
N THR A 114 -9.12 3.83 6.91
CA THR A 114 -9.14 3.27 8.28
C THR A 114 -8.04 3.87 9.16
N ASP A 115 -7.04 4.44 8.53
CA ASP A 115 -5.93 5.13 9.17
C ASP A 115 -5.77 6.49 8.46
N THR A 116 -6.01 7.58 9.17
CA THR A 116 -6.11 8.93 8.59
C THR A 116 -4.80 9.69 8.59
N ASP A 117 -3.85 9.34 9.44
CA ASP A 117 -2.60 10.06 9.64
C ASP A 117 -1.33 9.21 9.48
N GLY A 118 -1.45 7.87 9.49
CA GLY A 118 -0.32 6.95 9.37
C GLY A 118 0.56 6.86 10.63
N GLU A 119 0.08 7.45 11.73
CA GLU A 119 0.79 7.42 13.00
C GLU A 119 0.46 6.12 13.77
N GLU A 120 1.36 5.70 14.62
CA GLU A 120 1.06 4.58 15.52
C GLU A 120 -0.05 5.02 16.51
N PRO A 121 -1.09 4.17 16.71
CA PRO A 121 -2.14 4.49 17.67
C PRO A 121 -1.56 4.77 19.06
N HIS A 122 -1.96 5.89 19.65
CA HIS A 122 -1.61 6.19 21.03
C HIS A 122 -2.26 5.18 21.96
N LEU A 123 -1.45 4.59 22.83
CA LEU A 123 -1.90 3.60 23.81
C LEU A 123 -1.74 4.20 25.21
N ALA A 124 -2.70 3.96 26.08
CA ALA A 124 -2.62 4.31 27.48
C ALA A 124 -3.14 3.16 28.35
N ILE A 125 -2.48 2.90 29.46
CA ILE A 125 -2.90 1.89 30.43
C ILE A 125 -3.97 2.48 31.34
N LEU A 126 -5.13 1.83 31.39
CA LEU A 126 -6.24 2.26 32.23
C LEU A 126 -6.08 1.71 33.64
N SER A 127 -6.32 2.56 34.65
CA SER A 127 -6.46 2.13 36.03
C SER A 127 -7.93 1.89 36.40
N SER A 128 -8.85 2.67 35.86
CA SER A 128 -10.29 2.47 36.09
C SER A 128 -11.15 3.11 35.02
N VAL A 129 -12.36 2.55 34.82
CA VAL A 129 -13.42 3.11 33.99
C VAL A 129 -14.67 3.23 34.85
N GLY A 130 -15.22 4.44 34.95
CA GLY A 130 -16.43 4.72 35.72
C GLY A 130 -17.70 4.29 34.99
N SER A 131 -18.79 3.99 35.73
CA SER A 131 -20.11 3.61 35.19
C SER A 131 -21.13 4.75 35.26
N GLN A 132 -20.70 6.01 35.33
CA GLN A 132 -21.57 7.17 35.42
C GLN A 132 -22.02 7.63 34.03
N GLU A 133 -23.05 8.49 33.98
CA GLU A 133 -23.56 9.07 32.72
C GLU A 133 -22.44 9.75 31.88
N ASN A 134 -21.53 10.45 32.57
CA ASN A 134 -20.27 10.90 31.99
C ASN A 134 -19.18 9.93 32.45
N VAL A 135 -18.77 9.04 31.56
CA VAL A 135 -17.78 8.01 31.85
C VAL A 135 -16.42 8.64 32.13
N LEU A 136 -15.93 8.50 33.36
CA LEU A 136 -14.59 8.92 33.73
C LEU A 136 -13.62 7.74 33.51
N VAL A 137 -12.67 7.95 32.61
CA VAL A 137 -11.58 7.00 32.35
C VAL A 137 -10.32 7.53 33.04
N THR A 138 -9.72 6.75 33.92
CA THR A 138 -8.50 7.11 34.64
C THR A 138 -7.35 6.26 34.11
N CYS A 139 -6.28 6.91 33.69
CA CYS A 139 -5.04 6.26 33.27
C CYS A 139 -4.03 6.16 34.42
N VAL A 140 -3.01 5.33 34.26
CA VAL A 140 -1.91 5.23 35.23
C VAL A 140 -1.08 6.52 35.21
N GLU A 141 -0.68 7.02 36.39
CA GLU A 141 -0.18 8.40 36.61
C GLU A 141 1.07 8.80 35.81
N ASP A 142 1.86 7.86 35.30
CA ASP A 142 3.12 8.16 34.61
C ASP A 142 2.99 8.30 33.08
N GLU A 143 1.78 8.14 32.51
CA GLU A 143 1.57 8.26 31.08
C GLU A 143 0.99 9.63 30.70
N ARG A 144 1.68 10.33 29.78
CA ARG A 144 1.10 11.52 29.15
C ARG A 144 -0.04 11.10 28.23
N ILE A 145 -1.26 11.41 28.65
CA ILE A 145 -2.44 11.22 27.82
C ILE A 145 -2.35 12.20 26.64
N GLN A 146 -2.28 11.68 25.43
CA GLN A 146 -2.19 12.47 24.19
C GLN A 146 -3.55 12.59 23.47
N PHE A 147 -4.63 12.03 24.04
CA PHE A 147 -5.97 12.11 23.48
C PHE A 147 -6.55 13.52 23.60
N GLN A 148 -7.25 13.93 22.54
CA GLN A 148 -7.90 15.23 22.44
C GLN A 148 -9.43 15.05 22.37
N GLU A 149 -10.16 16.15 22.63
CA GLU A 149 -11.61 16.16 22.48
C GLU A 149 -12.02 15.86 21.02
N GLY A 150 -12.84 14.83 20.85
CA GLY A 150 -13.28 14.35 19.53
C GLY A 150 -12.55 13.11 19.01
N ASP A 151 -11.48 12.67 19.69
CA ASP A 151 -10.79 11.43 19.31
C ASP A 151 -11.69 10.21 19.57
N LEU A 152 -11.64 9.25 18.65
CA LEU A 152 -12.26 7.93 18.82
C LEU A 152 -11.26 7.02 19.52
N VAL A 153 -11.71 6.39 20.60
CA VAL A 153 -10.88 5.48 21.41
C VAL A 153 -11.49 4.09 21.45
N GLU A 154 -10.64 3.07 21.46
CA GLU A 154 -11.03 1.68 21.66
C GLU A 154 -10.58 1.25 23.07
N LEU A 155 -11.50 0.75 23.87
CA LEU A 155 -11.19 0.18 25.19
C LEU A 155 -11.01 -1.33 25.03
N ARG A 156 -9.86 -1.86 25.48
CA ARG A 156 -9.54 -3.28 25.43
C ARG A 156 -9.34 -3.84 26.83
N GLU A 157 -9.62 -5.13 27.02
CA GLU A 157 -9.38 -5.88 28.25
C GLU A 157 -10.12 -5.33 29.48
N VAL A 158 -11.18 -4.55 29.30
CA VAL A 158 -12.01 -4.05 30.40
C VAL A 158 -12.77 -5.22 31.03
N ARG A 159 -12.76 -5.32 32.38
CA ARG A 159 -13.45 -6.35 33.13
C ARG A 159 -14.49 -5.76 34.04
N GLY A 160 -15.62 -6.44 34.23
CA GLY A 160 -16.69 -6.03 35.15
C GLY A 160 -17.78 -5.17 34.52
N MET A 161 -17.64 -4.78 33.23
CA MET A 161 -18.66 -4.13 32.43
C MET A 161 -18.96 -4.95 31.20
N THR A 162 -20.22 -5.24 30.96
CA THR A 162 -20.69 -6.06 29.82
C THR A 162 -21.38 -5.21 28.76
N GLU A 163 -21.56 -3.92 28.99
CA GLU A 163 -22.26 -2.95 28.14
C GLU A 163 -21.32 -2.01 27.36
N LEU A 164 -20.01 -2.23 27.44
CA LEU A 164 -18.98 -1.45 26.68
C LEU A 164 -18.70 -2.10 25.32
#